data_a84303e0fa4cae858071c6e824cee38e
#
_entry.id   a84303e0fa4cae858071c6e824cee38e
#
_cell.length_a   1.000
_cell.length_b   1.000
_cell.length_c   1.000
_cell.angle_alpha   90.00
_cell.angle_beta   90.00
_cell.angle_gamma   90.00
#
_symmetry.space_group_name_H-M   'P 1'
#
loop_
_entity.id
_entity.type
_entity.pdbx_description
1 polymer ?
#
loop_
_entity_poly.entity_id
_entity_poly.type
_entity_poly.pdbx_seq_one_letter_code
_entity_poly.pdbx_strand_id
1 'polypeptide(L)'
;MYNDAGCPWGYSVNPSLRVLEWRYGAQLDWRLVLIGLTEHAQEYVDRGYTPLRSAEGYARRFRRFGMPIAPEPRARVIGTGRACRAVVAARLQSPGSEWDVFRALQFAWFTTTLLLDEDDGIAEALAGVPGIDLGAVIGSIDMPEVEEAYRRDHAEARNAVGSPAELQGKTATTDGPVRFTAPSVVFEHTGRRLVAGGWQTIEAYDVLVANLIPDGDRRGVPDDPLELLEHFPGGLTTQEVAHLLTRGNDASDRTDAEAAMLGLVARGAAVRTQVGDDALWRSTS
;
A
#
# COMPACT_ATOMS: atom_id res chain seq x y z
N MET A 1 -1.56 8.54 -6.31
CA MET A 1 -0.62 8.10 -5.27
C MET A 1 0.62 7.51 -5.90
N TYR A 2 1.80 7.95 -5.50
CA TYR A 2 3.10 7.39 -5.90
C TYR A 2 3.53 6.38 -4.85
N ASN A 3 3.70 5.13 -5.23
CA ASN A 3 4.06 4.08 -4.27
C ASN A 3 4.86 2.95 -4.95
N ASP A 4 5.28 1.96 -4.16
CA ASP A 4 6.04 0.80 -4.62
C ASP A 4 5.71 -0.40 -3.72
N ALA A 5 5.55 -1.59 -4.31
CA ALA A 5 5.14 -2.78 -3.58
C ALA A 5 6.15 -3.20 -2.50
N GLY A 6 7.44 -2.93 -2.70
CA GLY A 6 8.52 -3.24 -1.76
C GLY A 6 8.87 -2.11 -0.80
N CYS A 7 8.14 -0.97 -0.83
CA CYS A 7 8.44 0.15 0.05
C CYS A 7 7.82 -0.01 1.44
N PRO A 8 8.61 -0.14 2.52
CA PRO A 8 8.08 -0.31 3.87
C PRO A 8 7.33 0.94 4.38
N TRP A 9 7.70 2.14 3.94
CA TRP A 9 6.93 3.35 4.22
C TRP A 9 5.59 3.35 3.49
N GLY A 10 5.61 2.88 2.21
CA GLY A 10 4.41 2.71 1.40
C GLY A 10 3.44 1.67 1.94
N TYR A 11 3.96 0.66 2.64
CA TYR A 11 3.17 -0.32 3.36
C TYR A 11 2.61 0.24 4.68
N SER A 12 3.44 0.98 5.42
CA SER A 12 3.07 1.53 6.73
C SER A 12 2.04 2.67 6.67
N VAL A 13 1.74 3.23 5.49
CA VAL A 13 0.74 4.30 5.33
C VAL A 13 -0.67 3.75 5.12
N ASN A 14 -0.82 2.46 4.83
CA ASN A 14 -2.13 1.86 4.52
C ASN A 14 -3.23 2.19 5.55
N PRO A 15 -2.98 2.17 6.88
CA PRO A 15 -4.01 2.55 7.84
C PRO A 15 -4.57 3.97 7.61
N SER A 16 -3.71 4.95 7.29
CA SER A 16 -4.15 6.32 6.98
C SER A 16 -4.94 6.39 5.68
N LEU A 17 -4.54 5.62 4.66
CA LEU A 17 -5.26 5.57 3.38
C LEU A 17 -6.65 4.94 3.54
N ARG A 18 -6.78 3.86 4.34
CA ARG A 18 -8.09 3.27 4.65
C ARG A 18 -9.04 4.25 5.32
N VAL A 19 -8.52 5.10 6.21
CA VAL A 19 -9.33 6.15 6.83
C VAL A 19 -9.80 7.18 5.80
N LEU A 20 -8.97 7.58 4.83
CA LEU A 20 -9.38 8.48 3.75
C LEU A 20 -10.46 7.82 2.86
N GLU A 21 -10.26 6.57 2.46
CA GLU A 21 -11.21 5.80 1.67
C GLU A 21 -12.57 5.68 2.39
N TRP A 22 -12.55 5.41 3.70
CA TRP A 22 -13.77 5.38 4.51
C TRP A 22 -14.45 6.73 4.59
N ARG A 23 -13.69 7.77 4.93
CA ARG A 23 -14.23 9.11 5.19
C ARG A 23 -14.84 9.76 3.97
N TYR A 24 -14.20 9.64 2.83
CA TYR A 24 -14.56 10.38 1.62
C TYR A 24 -15.17 9.50 0.52
N GLY A 25 -14.96 8.19 0.55
CA GLY A 25 -15.56 7.23 -0.38
C GLY A 25 -15.38 7.64 -1.85
N ALA A 26 -16.47 7.64 -2.60
CA ALA A 26 -16.49 7.96 -4.02
C ALA A 26 -16.14 9.43 -4.37
N GLN A 27 -15.93 10.29 -3.38
CA GLN A 27 -15.44 11.66 -3.61
C GLN A 27 -13.94 11.69 -3.95
N LEU A 28 -13.20 10.57 -3.68
CA LEU A 28 -11.81 10.40 -4.05
C LEU A 28 -11.69 9.37 -5.17
N ASP A 29 -11.18 9.80 -6.31
CA ASP A 29 -10.76 8.90 -7.39
C ASP A 29 -9.25 8.63 -7.26
N TRP A 30 -8.89 7.37 -7.10
CA TRP A 30 -7.52 6.95 -6.80
C TRP A 30 -6.79 6.46 -8.04
N ARG A 31 -5.62 7.01 -8.29
CA ARG A 31 -4.68 6.54 -9.31
C ARG A 31 -3.36 6.12 -8.68
N LEU A 32 -2.94 4.90 -8.95
CA LEU A 32 -1.65 4.37 -8.52
C LEU A 32 -0.58 4.66 -9.59
N VAL A 33 0.53 5.25 -9.19
CA VAL A 33 1.74 5.47 -10.01
C VAL A 33 2.87 4.70 -9.36
N LEU A 34 3.43 3.76 -10.08
CA LEU A 34 4.50 2.91 -9.56
C LEU A 34 5.87 3.57 -9.71
N ILE A 35 6.57 3.72 -8.58
CA ILE A 35 7.87 4.40 -8.55
C ILE A 35 8.98 3.52 -9.13
N GLY A 36 8.94 2.22 -8.89
CA GLY A 36 10.05 1.32 -9.23
C GLY A 36 11.32 1.70 -8.47
N LEU A 37 11.40 1.34 -7.19
CA LEU A 37 12.52 1.71 -6.31
C LEU A 37 13.85 1.08 -6.74
N THR A 38 13.79 -0.13 -7.26
CA THR A 38 14.93 -0.84 -7.85
C THR A 38 14.41 -1.76 -8.96
N GLU A 39 15.06 -1.69 -10.11
CA GLU A 39 14.71 -2.59 -11.22
C GLU A 39 15.23 -4.01 -10.93
N HIS A 40 16.45 -4.12 -10.45
CA HIS A 40 17.10 -5.39 -10.19
C HIS A 40 17.64 -5.48 -8.75
N ALA A 41 17.72 -6.69 -8.23
CA ALA A 41 18.26 -6.98 -6.89
C ALA A 41 19.67 -6.41 -6.67
N GLN A 42 20.50 -6.40 -7.74
CA GLN A 42 21.90 -5.92 -7.68
C GLN A 42 22.00 -4.49 -7.20
N GLU A 43 21.08 -3.62 -7.57
CA GLU A 43 21.06 -2.21 -7.12
C GLU A 43 20.94 -2.08 -5.60
N TYR A 44 20.17 -2.96 -4.95
CA TYR A 44 20.10 -3.01 -3.49
C TYR A 44 21.37 -3.62 -2.88
N VAL A 45 21.94 -4.66 -3.49
CA VAL A 45 23.21 -5.26 -3.05
C VAL A 45 24.33 -4.23 -3.09
N ASP A 46 24.43 -3.44 -4.15
CA ASP A 46 25.44 -2.38 -4.30
C ASP A 46 25.30 -1.26 -3.26
N ARG A 47 24.08 -1.04 -2.77
CA ARG A 47 23.78 -0.13 -1.64
C ARG A 47 23.99 -0.78 -0.26
N GLY A 48 24.53 -2.00 -0.22
CA GLY A 48 24.85 -2.75 1.00
C GLY A 48 23.64 -3.37 1.70
N TYR A 49 22.53 -3.60 0.98
CA TYR A 49 21.42 -4.37 1.51
C TYR A 49 21.76 -5.86 1.51
N THR A 50 21.33 -6.54 2.56
CA THR A 50 21.36 -8.00 2.69
C THR A 50 19.99 -8.48 3.19
N PRO A 51 19.63 -9.76 3.01
CA PRO A 51 18.40 -10.30 3.55
C PRO A 51 18.23 -10.04 5.06
N LEU A 52 19.29 -10.25 5.84
CA LEU A 52 19.30 -9.98 7.28
C LEU A 52 19.07 -8.49 7.59
N ARG A 53 19.80 -7.59 6.92
CA ARG A 53 19.64 -6.14 7.12
C ARG A 53 18.24 -5.65 6.81
N SER A 54 17.60 -6.23 5.77
CA SER A 54 16.22 -5.92 5.40
C SER A 54 15.25 -6.39 6.50
N ALA A 55 15.37 -7.65 6.95
CA ALA A 55 14.54 -8.22 8.01
C ALA A 55 14.69 -7.44 9.33
N GLU A 56 15.94 -7.12 9.75
CA GLU A 56 16.20 -6.27 10.92
C GLU A 56 15.57 -4.88 10.76
N GLY A 57 15.66 -4.29 9.57
CA GLY A 57 15.06 -2.99 9.26
C GLY A 57 13.56 -3.01 9.46
N TYR A 58 12.88 -4.05 8.97
CA TYR A 58 11.44 -4.22 9.15
C TYR A 58 11.08 -4.38 10.63
N ALA A 59 11.77 -5.26 11.36
CA ALA A 59 11.52 -5.49 12.77
C ALA A 59 11.76 -4.24 13.64
N ARG A 60 12.87 -3.53 13.42
CA ARG A 60 13.29 -2.42 14.29
C ARG A 60 12.61 -1.09 13.97
N ARG A 61 12.30 -0.83 12.69
CA ARG A 61 11.85 0.50 12.25
C ARG A 61 10.37 0.53 11.88
N PHE A 62 9.84 -0.55 11.29
CA PHE A 62 8.52 -0.53 10.65
C PHE A 62 7.43 -1.25 11.46
N ARG A 63 7.77 -2.26 12.27
CA ARG A 63 6.81 -2.92 13.17
C ARG A 63 6.04 -1.95 14.06
N ARG A 64 6.65 -0.83 14.46
CA ARG A 64 6.01 0.21 15.27
C ARG A 64 4.81 0.89 14.61
N PHE A 65 4.66 0.79 13.29
CA PHE A 65 3.52 1.32 12.56
C PHE A 65 2.33 0.36 12.53
N GLY A 66 2.48 -0.81 13.10
CA GLY A 66 1.40 -1.75 13.39
C GLY A 66 0.93 -2.61 12.21
N MET A 67 1.38 -2.37 10.99
CA MET A 67 1.07 -3.29 9.88
C MET A 67 1.76 -4.64 10.08
N PRO A 68 1.14 -5.76 9.66
CA PRO A 68 1.71 -7.11 9.83
C PRO A 68 3.10 -7.25 9.24
N ILE A 69 4.03 -7.84 9.97
CA ILE A 69 5.40 -8.09 9.52
C ILE A 69 5.83 -9.49 9.96
N ALA A 70 6.46 -10.26 9.05
CA ALA A 70 7.25 -11.44 9.39
C ALA A 70 8.72 -11.12 9.10
N PRO A 71 9.55 -10.91 10.12
CA PRO A 71 10.93 -10.44 9.95
C PRO A 71 11.91 -11.56 9.59
N GLU A 72 11.49 -12.55 8.84
CA GLU A 72 12.34 -13.64 8.37
C GLU A 72 13.18 -13.17 7.16
N PRO A 73 14.51 -13.41 7.17
CA PRO A 73 15.34 -13.11 6.01
C PRO A 73 14.98 -13.99 4.81
N ARG A 74 14.81 -13.37 3.63
CA ARG A 74 14.70 -14.11 2.37
C ARG A 74 15.98 -14.84 2.02
N ALA A 75 15.91 -15.78 1.10
CA ALA A 75 17.09 -16.48 0.58
C ALA A 75 18.10 -15.53 -0.09
N ARG A 76 17.61 -14.45 -0.71
CA ARG A 76 18.42 -13.39 -1.34
C ARG A 76 17.73 -12.02 -1.29
N VAL A 77 18.45 -10.98 -1.65
CA VAL A 77 17.87 -9.66 -1.95
C VAL A 77 17.07 -9.74 -3.25
N ILE A 78 15.96 -9.00 -3.35
CA ILE A 78 15.09 -8.92 -4.52
C ILE A 78 14.88 -7.48 -4.96
N GLY A 79 14.66 -7.26 -6.26
CA GLY A 79 14.25 -5.97 -6.83
C GLY A 79 12.74 -5.79 -6.83
N THR A 80 12.25 -4.56 -7.02
CA THR A 80 10.82 -4.25 -7.03
C THR A 80 10.22 -4.20 -8.43
N GLY A 81 11.05 -4.11 -9.47
CA GLY A 81 10.61 -3.88 -10.86
C GLY A 81 9.59 -4.88 -11.36
N ARG A 82 9.87 -6.20 -11.19
CA ARG A 82 8.96 -7.25 -11.66
C ARG A 82 7.61 -7.25 -10.93
N ALA A 83 7.62 -7.07 -9.61
CA ALA A 83 6.39 -6.92 -8.84
C ALA A 83 5.57 -5.68 -9.27
N CYS A 84 6.22 -4.56 -9.57
CA CYS A 84 5.56 -3.37 -10.09
C CYS A 84 4.96 -3.63 -11.47
N ARG A 85 5.65 -4.35 -12.36
CA ARG A 85 5.08 -4.75 -13.67
C ARG A 85 3.88 -5.68 -13.53
N ALA A 86 3.86 -6.59 -12.56
CA ALA A 86 2.68 -7.42 -12.29
C ALA A 86 1.44 -6.57 -11.92
N VAL A 87 1.62 -5.50 -11.16
CA VAL A 87 0.53 -4.53 -10.87
C VAL A 87 0.06 -3.83 -12.15
N VAL A 88 1.00 -3.41 -13.02
CA VAL A 88 0.66 -2.79 -14.31
C VAL A 88 -0.05 -3.78 -15.23
N ALA A 89 0.41 -5.04 -15.28
CA ALA A 89 -0.22 -6.09 -16.06
C ALA A 89 -1.68 -6.31 -15.64
N ALA A 90 -1.95 -6.38 -14.34
CA ALA A 90 -3.30 -6.48 -13.81
C ALA A 90 -4.16 -5.25 -14.19
N ARG A 91 -3.63 -4.04 -14.06
CA ARG A 91 -4.30 -2.80 -14.46
C ARG A 91 -4.69 -2.79 -15.94
N LEU A 92 -3.81 -3.28 -16.82
CA LEU A 92 -4.10 -3.34 -18.27
C LEU A 92 -5.11 -4.43 -18.62
N GLN A 93 -5.12 -5.53 -17.87
CA GLN A 93 -6.09 -6.60 -18.04
C GLN A 93 -7.48 -6.20 -17.54
N SER A 94 -7.56 -5.62 -16.34
CA SER A 94 -8.81 -5.24 -15.68
C SER A 94 -8.59 -3.97 -14.86
N PRO A 95 -8.92 -2.78 -15.39
CA PRO A 95 -8.76 -1.52 -14.67
C PRO A 95 -9.46 -1.55 -13.30
N GLY A 96 -8.74 -1.14 -12.26
CA GLY A 96 -9.18 -1.22 -10.87
C GLY A 96 -8.59 -2.39 -10.09
N SER A 97 -8.24 -3.51 -10.76
CA SER A 97 -7.66 -4.69 -10.10
C SER A 97 -6.22 -4.45 -9.59
N GLU A 98 -5.55 -3.41 -10.09
CA GLU A 98 -4.21 -3.05 -9.64
C GLU A 98 -4.10 -2.79 -8.14
N TRP A 99 -5.18 -2.35 -7.51
CA TRP A 99 -5.18 -2.07 -6.07
C TRP A 99 -5.14 -3.35 -5.23
N ASP A 100 -5.91 -4.36 -5.60
CA ASP A 100 -5.91 -5.65 -4.92
C ASP A 100 -4.60 -6.40 -5.16
N VAL A 101 -4.09 -6.36 -6.39
CA VAL A 101 -2.77 -6.93 -6.74
C VAL A 101 -1.65 -6.22 -5.99
N PHE A 102 -1.65 -4.90 -5.95
CA PHE A 102 -0.66 -4.11 -5.23
C PHE A 102 -0.67 -4.44 -3.73
N ARG A 103 -1.87 -4.52 -3.13
CA ARG A 103 -2.04 -4.87 -1.72
C ARG A 103 -1.56 -6.30 -1.42
N ALA A 104 -1.90 -7.27 -2.26
CA ALA A 104 -1.45 -8.66 -2.11
C ALA A 104 0.08 -8.77 -2.17
N LEU A 105 0.71 -8.08 -3.12
CA LEU A 105 2.16 -8.02 -3.24
C LEU A 105 2.82 -7.32 -2.04
N GLN A 106 2.22 -6.25 -1.50
CA GLN A 106 2.69 -5.64 -0.27
C GLN A 106 2.63 -6.61 0.91
N PHE A 107 1.52 -7.31 1.10
CA PHE A 107 1.44 -8.34 2.15
C PHE A 107 2.51 -9.40 1.96
N ALA A 108 2.61 -10.00 0.78
CA ALA A 108 3.63 -11.00 0.50
C ALA A 108 5.05 -10.45 0.73
N TRP A 109 5.30 -9.17 0.38
CA TRP A 109 6.61 -8.54 0.59
C TRP A 109 7.01 -8.47 2.06
N PHE A 110 6.09 -8.16 2.96
CA PHE A 110 6.41 -7.89 4.35
C PHE A 110 6.06 -9.03 5.31
N THR A 111 5.31 -10.04 4.86
CA THR A 111 4.85 -11.13 5.74
C THR A 111 5.26 -12.53 5.28
N THR A 112 5.99 -12.63 4.18
CA THR A 112 6.52 -13.91 3.66
C THR A 112 7.98 -13.78 3.22
N THR A 113 8.59 -14.91 2.87
CA THR A 113 9.93 -14.99 2.29
C THR A 113 9.92 -15.17 0.77
N LEU A 114 8.76 -15.03 0.11
CA LEU A 114 8.61 -15.18 -1.33
C LEU A 114 9.55 -14.24 -2.10
N LEU A 115 10.07 -14.74 -3.21
CA LEU A 115 10.91 -13.99 -4.14
C LEU A 115 10.02 -13.31 -5.19
N LEU A 116 9.57 -12.08 -4.90
CA LEU A 116 8.63 -11.33 -5.73
C LEU A 116 9.27 -10.66 -6.95
N ASP A 117 10.47 -11.04 -7.30
CA ASP A 117 11.14 -10.79 -8.57
C ASP A 117 11.21 -12.07 -9.45
N GLU A 118 10.49 -13.11 -9.05
CA GLU A 118 10.29 -14.37 -9.78
C GLU A 118 8.80 -14.64 -9.99
N ASP A 119 8.46 -15.31 -11.12
CA ASP A 119 7.06 -15.58 -11.49
C ASP A 119 6.34 -16.45 -10.47
N ASP A 120 7.00 -17.50 -9.98
CA ASP A 120 6.43 -18.41 -9.00
C ASP A 120 6.08 -17.69 -7.70
N GLY A 121 6.97 -16.78 -7.23
CA GLY A 121 6.72 -15.99 -6.02
C GLY A 121 5.58 -14.99 -6.20
N ILE A 122 5.49 -14.35 -7.36
CA ILE A 122 4.38 -13.44 -7.69
C ILE A 122 3.08 -14.25 -7.83
N ALA A 123 3.11 -15.40 -8.52
CA ALA A 123 1.93 -16.22 -8.70
C ALA A 123 1.38 -16.72 -7.35
N GLU A 124 2.24 -17.16 -6.44
CA GLU A 124 1.83 -17.55 -5.08
C GLU A 124 1.22 -16.39 -4.31
N ALA A 125 1.83 -15.20 -4.38
CA ALA A 125 1.33 -14.00 -3.72
C ALA A 125 -0.06 -13.57 -4.24
N LEU A 126 -0.35 -13.80 -5.52
CA LEU A 126 -1.58 -13.37 -6.18
C LEU A 126 -2.66 -14.46 -6.27
N ALA A 127 -2.40 -15.67 -5.84
CA ALA A 127 -3.30 -16.83 -6.01
C ALA A 127 -4.72 -16.62 -5.41
N GLY A 128 -4.87 -15.72 -4.43
CA GLY A 128 -6.16 -15.42 -3.80
C GLY A 128 -6.77 -14.09 -4.22
N VAL A 129 -6.20 -13.37 -5.19
CA VAL A 129 -6.72 -12.06 -5.63
C VAL A 129 -7.94 -12.27 -6.53
N PRO A 130 -9.11 -11.71 -6.18
CA PRO A 130 -10.31 -11.89 -6.99
C PRO A 130 -10.26 -11.04 -8.28
N GLY A 131 -10.97 -11.49 -9.31
CA GLY A 131 -11.22 -10.69 -10.52
C GLY A 131 -10.07 -10.55 -11.49
N ILE A 132 -8.95 -11.27 -11.28
CA ILE A 132 -7.83 -11.31 -12.23
C ILE A 132 -7.71 -12.72 -12.87
N ASP A 133 -7.23 -12.75 -14.10
CA ASP A 133 -6.67 -13.97 -14.69
C ASP A 133 -5.18 -14.03 -14.35
N LEU A 134 -4.85 -14.81 -13.32
CA LEU A 134 -3.48 -14.91 -12.81
C LEU A 134 -2.48 -15.36 -13.90
N GLY A 135 -2.87 -16.33 -14.73
CA GLY A 135 -2.02 -16.81 -15.82
C GLY A 135 -1.72 -15.73 -16.85
N ALA A 136 -2.73 -14.96 -17.22
CA ALA A 136 -2.58 -13.84 -18.14
C ALA A 136 -1.76 -12.69 -17.50
N VAL A 137 -1.94 -12.37 -16.21
CA VAL A 137 -1.13 -11.37 -15.51
C VAL A 137 0.34 -11.77 -15.55
N ILE A 138 0.69 -13.00 -15.11
CA ILE A 138 2.08 -13.47 -15.10
C ILE A 138 2.65 -13.52 -16.53
N GLY A 139 1.92 -14.07 -17.48
CA GLY A 139 2.37 -14.18 -18.87
C GLY A 139 2.59 -12.85 -19.60
N SER A 140 2.02 -11.76 -19.07
CA SER A 140 2.14 -10.43 -19.68
C SER A 140 3.18 -9.51 -19.02
N ILE A 141 3.78 -9.89 -17.90
CA ILE A 141 4.74 -9.05 -17.14
C ILE A 141 5.86 -8.48 -18.05
N ASP A 142 6.37 -9.28 -18.98
CA ASP A 142 7.48 -8.91 -19.87
C ASP A 142 6.99 -8.42 -21.27
N MET A 143 5.69 -8.23 -21.43
CA MET A 143 5.15 -7.76 -22.72
C MET A 143 5.43 -6.28 -22.93
N PRO A 144 5.64 -5.82 -24.19
CA PRO A 144 5.96 -4.43 -24.52
C PRO A 144 4.95 -3.41 -23.97
N GLU A 145 3.67 -3.77 -23.94
CA GLU A 145 2.59 -2.90 -23.44
C GLU A 145 2.70 -2.65 -21.94
N VAL A 146 3.06 -3.69 -21.17
CA VAL A 146 3.29 -3.59 -19.73
C VAL A 146 4.54 -2.77 -19.45
N GLU A 147 5.63 -3.06 -20.16
CA GLU A 147 6.89 -2.32 -20.05
C GLU A 147 6.69 -0.83 -20.37
N GLU A 148 5.95 -0.50 -21.43
CA GLU A 148 5.68 0.89 -21.82
C GLU A 148 4.80 1.60 -20.78
N ALA A 149 3.79 0.93 -20.22
CA ALA A 149 2.92 1.49 -19.19
C ALA A 149 3.68 1.69 -17.88
N TYR A 150 4.52 0.73 -17.50
CA TYR A 150 5.39 0.84 -16.32
C TYR A 150 6.42 1.99 -16.48
N ARG A 151 7.01 2.13 -17.67
CA ARG A 151 7.94 3.22 -17.97
C ARG A 151 7.27 4.60 -17.89
N ARG A 152 5.99 4.71 -18.24
CA ARG A 152 5.23 5.97 -18.04
C ARG A 152 5.07 6.29 -16.55
N ASP A 153 4.68 5.34 -15.72
CA ASP A 153 4.60 5.51 -14.26
C ASP A 153 5.97 5.92 -13.67
N HIS A 154 7.02 5.22 -14.07
CA HIS A 154 8.39 5.46 -13.65
C HIS A 154 8.88 6.88 -14.02
N ALA A 155 8.60 7.33 -15.24
CA ALA A 155 8.94 8.68 -15.71
C ALA A 155 8.13 9.75 -14.97
N GLU A 156 6.83 9.53 -14.76
CA GLU A 156 5.98 10.44 -14.01
C GLU A 156 6.46 10.59 -12.56
N ALA A 157 6.83 9.49 -11.90
CA ALA A 157 7.35 9.51 -10.54
C ALA A 157 8.67 10.32 -10.43
N ARG A 158 9.43 10.45 -11.53
CA ARG A 158 10.71 11.19 -11.62
C ARG A 158 10.55 12.64 -12.10
N ASN A 159 9.35 13.17 -12.02
CA ASN A 159 9.04 14.57 -12.33
C ASN A 159 8.66 15.35 -11.06
N ALA A 160 9.49 15.27 -10.02
CA ALA A 160 9.24 15.92 -8.73
C ALA A 160 9.98 17.24 -8.55
N VAL A 161 10.80 17.66 -9.51
CA VAL A 161 11.54 18.95 -9.47
C VAL A 161 10.55 20.11 -9.33
N GLY A 162 10.86 21.04 -8.43
CA GLY A 162 10.01 22.22 -8.16
C GLY A 162 8.70 21.93 -7.43
N SER A 163 8.43 20.66 -7.10
CA SER A 163 7.22 20.29 -6.37
C SER A 163 7.30 20.68 -4.87
N PRO A 164 6.16 20.85 -4.18
CA PRO A 164 6.15 21.02 -2.74
C PRO A 164 6.86 19.87 -1.99
N ALA A 165 6.86 18.66 -2.53
CA ALA A 165 7.59 17.52 -1.94
C ALA A 165 9.11 17.75 -1.93
N GLU A 166 9.66 18.38 -2.97
CA GLU A 166 11.09 18.74 -3.00
C GLU A 166 11.42 19.81 -1.96
N LEU A 167 10.61 20.85 -1.86
CA LEU A 167 10.80 21.91 -0.85
C LEU A 167 10.71 21.36 0.59
N GLN A 168 9.93 20.30 0.81
CA GLN A 168 9.81 19.61 2.09
C GLN A 168 10.93 18.59 2.35
N GLY A 169 11.88 18.39 1.41
CA GLY A 169 12.90 17.34 1.50
C GLY A 169 12.33 15.93 1.43
N LYS A 170 11.19 15.74 0.73
CA LYS A 170 10.46 14.47 0.58
C LYS A 170 10.59 13.90 -0.84
N THR A 171 11.73 14.14 -1.45
CA THR A 171 12.13 13.57 -2.73
C THR A 171 13.38 12.72 -2.58
N ALA A 172 13.76 12.00 -3.61
CA ALA A 172 14.99 11.21 -3.67
C ALA A 172 15.63 11.34 -5.05
N THR A 173 16.94 11.10 -5.11
CA THR A 173 17.77 11.16 -6.34
C THR A 173 18.61 9.90 -6.50
N THR A 174 18.18 8.79 -5.91
CA THR A 174 18.98 7.55 -5.83
C THR A 174 19.24 6.89 -7.18
N ASP A 175 18.51 7.28 -8.20
CA ASP A 175 18.53 6.76 -9.56
C ASP A 175 18.63 7.89 -10.63
N GLY A 176 19.15 9.05 -10.22
CA GLY A 176 19.46 10.20 -11.08
C GLY A 176 18.44 11.33 -10.94
N PRO A 177 17.31 11.34 -11.67
CA PRO A 177 16.32 12.42 -11.58
C PRO A 177 15.69 12.56 -10.21
N VAL A 178 15.21 13.79 -9.89
CA VAL A 178 14.46 14.03 -8.66
C VAL A 178 13.11 13.36 -8.75
N ARG A 179 12.85 12.39 -7.89
CA ARG A 179 11.60 11.64 -7.86
C ARG A 179 10.84 11.80 -6.55
N PHE A 180 9.55 11.59 -6.62
CA PHE A 180 8.74 11.41 -5.41
C PHE A 180 9.23 10.21 -4.60
N THR A 181 9.17 10.32 -3.27
CA THR A 181 9.38 9.16 -2.39
C THR A 181 8.11 8.33 -2.30
N ALA A 182 8.25 7.03 -2.07
CA ALA A 182 7.13 6.16 -1.72
C ALA A 182 6.90 6.20 -0.19
N PRO A 183 5.68 6.45 0.31
CA PRO A 183 4.54 6.94 -0.45
C PRO A 183 4.63 8.45 -0.68
N SER A 184 3.99 8.97 -1.72
CA SER A 184 3.63 10.39 -1.85
C SER A 184 2.22 10.46 -2.45
N VAL A 185 1.39 11.37 -1.95
CA VAL A 185 0.02 11.55 -2.45
C VAL A 185 -0.14 12.96 -3.00
N VAL A 186 -0.63 13.04 -4.21
CA VAL A 186 -1.02 14.30 -4.85
C VAL A 186 -2.53 14.32 -4.95
N PHE A 187 -3.14 15.35 -4.39
CA PHE A 187 -4.56 15.61 -4.47
C PHE A 187 -4.81 16.73 -5.46
N GLU A 188 -5.75 16.52 -6.37
CA GLU A 188 -6.10 17.49 -7.41
C GLU A 188 -7.61 17.67 -7.47
N HIS A 189 -8.06 18.93 -7.48
CA HIS A 189 -9.46 19.26 -7.64
C HIS A 189 -9.61 20.65 -8.27
N THR A 190 -10.40 20.77 -9.35
CA THR A 190 -10.71 22.05 -10.02
C THR A 190 -9.48 22.92 -10.30
N GLY A 191 -8.39 22.31 -10.78
CA GLY A 191 -7.13 23.01 -11.10
C GLY A 191 -6.24 23.35 -9.90
N ARG A 192 -6.68 23.06 -8.69
CA ARG A 192 -5.85 23.16 -7.46
C ARG A 192 -5.13 21.83 -7.24
N ARG A 193 -3.87 21.93 -6.81
CA ARG A 193 -3.01 20.77 -6.55
C ARG A 193 -2.33 20.90 -5.19
N LEU A 194 -2.49 19.90 -4.32
CA LEU A 194 -1.82 19.81 -3.03
C LEU A 194 -1.01 18.52 -2.95
N VAL A 195 0.16 18.58 -2.33
CA VAL A 195 1.12 17.47 -2.31
C VAL A 195 1.45 17.09 -0.87
N ALA A 196 1.21 15.85 -0.54
CA ALA A 196 1.69 15.18 0.67
C ALA A 196 2.90 14.31 0.32
N GLY A 197 4.10 14.88 0.44
CA GLY A 197 5.36 14.17 0.13
C GLY A 197 5.77 13.24 1.26
N GLY A 198 6.13 11.99 0.90
CA GLY A 198 6.55 10.99 1.86
C GLY A 198 5.40 10.46 2.74
N TRP A 199 5.76 9.62 3.71
CA TRP A 199 4.80 9.14 4.71
C TRP A 199 4.25 10.31 5.53
N GLN A 200 2.92 10.36 5.69
CA GLN A 200 2.21 11.37 6.46
C GLN A 200 1.18 10.71 7.39
N THR A 201 0.76 11.45 8.40
CA THR A 201 -0.35 11.02 9.27
C THR A 201 -1.70 11.25 8.60
N ILE A 202 -2.75 10.63 9.14
CA ILE A 202 -4.10 10.80 8.61
C ILE A 202 -4.55 12.26 8.69
N GLU A 203 -4.18 12.99 9.75
CA GLU A 203 -4.56 14.40 9.95
C GLU A 203 -3.98 15.28 8.83
N ALA A 204 -2.73 15.02 8.40
CA ALA A 204 -2.11 15.74 7.31
C ALA A 204 -2.85 15.52 5.99
N TYR A 205 -3.21 14.27 5.66
CA TYR A 205 -3.99 13.97 4.46
C TYR A 205 -5.39 14.57 4.52
N ASP A 206 -6.07 14.43 5.66
CA ASP A 206 -7.44 14.90 5.87
C ASP A 206 -7.56 16.44 5.71
N VAL A 207 -6.58 17.19 6.23
CA VAL A 207 -6.49 18.64 6.03
C VAL A 207 -6.34 19.00 4.55
N LEU A 208 -5.53 18.25 3.79
CA LEU A 208 -5.36 18.52 2.36
C LEU A 208 -6.67 18.28 1.59
N VAL A 209 -7.37 17.18 1.87
CA VAL A 209 -8.68 16.88 1.26
C VAL A 209 -9.71 17.94 1.64
N ALA A 210 -9.85 18.28 2.92
CA ALA A 210 -10.79 19.29 3.39
C ALA A 210 -10.53 20.68 2.77
N ASN A 211 -9.28 21.03 2.48
CA ASN A 211 -8.96 22.28 1.78
C ASN A 211 -9.32 22.25 0.28
N LEU A 212 -9.39 21.09 -0.34
CA LEU A 212 -9.77 20.95 -1.75
C LEU A 212 -11.28 20.85 -1.95
N ILE A 213 -11.96 20.13 -1.07
CA ILE A 213 -13.41 19.90 -1.08
C ILE A 213 -14.03 20.31 0.27
N PRO A 214 -14.08 21.61 0.61
CA PRO A 214 -14.53 22.08 1.93
C PRO A 214 -15.97 21.69 2.26
N ASP A 215 -16.81 21.54 1.25
CA ASP A 215 -18.21 21.12 1.38
C ASP A 215 -18.40 19.61 1.16
N GLY A 216 -17.32 18.83 1.10
CA GLY A 216 -17.36 17.39 0.92
C GLY A 216 -17.94 16.66 2.14
N ASP A 217 -18.75 15.64 1.89
CA ASP A 217 -19.25 14.77 2.94
C ASP A 217 -18.10 14.01 3.60
N ARG A 218 -18.17 13.90 4.93
CA ARG A 218 -17.16 13.20 5.71
C ARG A 218 -17.82 12.16 6.62
N ARG A 219 -17.68 10.89 6.26
CA ARG A 219 -18.20 9.80 7.09
C ARG A 219 -17.49 9.74 8.44
N GLY A 220 -18.26 9.61 9.50
CA GLY A 220 -17.75 9.41 10.86
C GLY A 220 -17.23 7.98 11.11
N VAL A 221 -16.78 7.76 12.34
CA VAL A 221 -16.46 6.40 12.81
C VAL A 221 -17.75 5.60 12.84
N PRO A 222 -17.77 4.33 12.37
CA PRO A 222 -18.98 3.51 12.37
C PRO A 222 -19.42 3.14 13.80
N ASP A 223 -20.70 2.91 13.98
CA ASP A 223 -21.25 2.43 15.25
C ASP A 223 -21.04 0.91 15.42
N ASP A 224 -21.15 0.11 14.34
CA ASP A 224 -20.78 -1.30 14.31
C ASP A 224 -19.51 -1.52 13.47
N PRO A 225 -18.44 -2.09 14.05
CA PRO A 225 -17.22 -2.42 13.32
C PRO A 225 -17.43 -3.36 12.12
N LEU A 226 -18.57 -4.08 12.04
CA LEU A 226 -18.89 -4.91 10.88
C LEU A 226 -19.02 -4.08 9.59
N GLU A 227 -19.53 -2.86 9.68
CA GLU A 227 -19.64 -1.94 8.54
C GLU A 227 -18.29 -1.71 7.83
N LEU A 228 -17.17 -1.74 8.58
CA LEU A 228 -15.83 -1.63 8.02
C LEU A 228 -15.47 -2.84 7.16
N LEU A 229 -15.78 -4.04 7.63
CA LEU A 229 -15.47 -5.27 6.89
C LEU A 229 -16.35 -5.43 5.65
N GLU A 230 -17.57 -4.96 5.69
CA GLU A 230 -18.48 -4.91 4.53
C GLU A 230 -18.02 -3.89 3.49
N HIS A 231 -17.49 -2.75 3.95
CA HIS A 231 -16.94 -1.70 3.06
C HIS A 231 -15.60 -2.10 2.43
N PHE A 232 -14.79 -2.90 3.13
CA PHE A 232 -13.48 -3.37 2.67
C PHE A 232 -13.44 -4.90 2.50
N PRO A 233 -14.06 -5.46 1.45
CA PRO A 233 -14.19 -6.91 1.27
C PRO A 233 -12.83 -7.63 1.15
N GLY A 234 -11.77 -6.94 0.71
CA GLY A 234 -10.38 -7.43 0.72
C GLY A 234 -9.82 -7.66 2.12
N GLY A 235 -10.53 -7.21 3.15
CA GLY A 235 -10.17 -7.34 4.55
C GLY A 235 -9.29 -6.20 5.08
N LEU A 236 -9.29 -6.10 6.41
CA LEU A 236 -8.53 -5.10 7.16
C LEU A 236 -7.58 -5.76 8.16
N THR A 237 -6.38 -5.21 8.30
CA THR A 237 -5.47 -5.59 9.39
C THR A 237 -5.95 -4.99 10.72
N THR A 238 -5.48 -5.52 11.85
CA THR A 238 -5.82 -4.95 13.16
C THR A 238 -5.46 -3.47 13.27
N GLN A 239 -4.34 -3.05 12.67
CA GLN A 239 -3.92 -1.64 12.68
C GLN A 239 -4.84 -0.76 11.83
N GLU A 240 -5.30 -1.24 10.67
CA GLU A 240 -6.25 -0.50 9.84
C GLU A 240 -7.59 -0.33 10.58
N VAL A 241 -8.09 -1.38 11.22
CA VAL A 241 -9.29 -1.29 12.07
C VAL A 241 -9.08 -0.27 13.20
N ALA A 242 -7.94 -0.33 13.90
CA ALA A 242 -7.63 0.60 14.98
C ALA A 242 -7.69 2.07 14.51
N HIS A 243 -7.13 2.38 13.34
CA HIS A 243 -7.21 3.73 12.77
C HIS A 243 -8.63 4.14 12.38
N LEU A 244 -9.40 3.22 11.79
CA LEU A 244 -10.77 3.46 11.37
C LEU A 244 -11.72 3.69 12.54
N LEU A 245 -11.45 3.08 13.70
CA LEU A 245 -12.23 3.25 14.93
C LEU A 245 -11.76 4.45 15.78
N THR A 246 -10.64 5.09 15.42
CA THR A 246 -10.10 6.24 16.17
C THR A 246 -10.98 7.47 15.99
N ARG A 247 -11.34 8.12 17.10
CA ARG A 247 -12.13 9.35 17.13
C ARG A 247 -11.23 10.59 17.30
N GLY A 248 -11.50 11.60 16.51
CA GLY A 248 -10.73 12.85 16.60
C GLY A 248 -9.24 12.66 16.37
N ASN A 249 -8.42 13.16 17.29
CA ASN A 249 -6.96 13.07 17.28
C ASN A 249 -6.44 12.10 18.36
N ASP A 250 -7.28 11.17 18.83
CA ASP A 250 -6.86 10.15 19.79
C ASP A 250 -5.82 9.22 19.16
N ALA A 251 -5.03 8.58 19.99
CA ALA A 251 -4.14 7.51 19.53
C ALA A 251 -4.97 6.27 19.15
N SER A 252 -4.59 5.61 18.06
CA SER A 252 -5.22 4.36 17.66
C SER A 252 -4.94 3.26 18.67
N ASP A 253 -5.97 2.52 19.10
CA ASP A 253 -5.86 1.40 20.04
C ASP A 253 -6.05 0.06 19.32
N ARG A 254 -4.95 -0.69 19.19
CA ARG A 254 -4.97 -2.02 18.56
C ARG A 254 -5.64 -3.07 19.44
N THR A 255 -5.56 -2.92 20.77
CA THR A 255 -6.14 -3.89 21.70
C THR A 255 -7.66 -3.83 21.63
N ASP A 256 -8.21 -2.63 21.64
CA ASP A 256 -9.64 -2.41 21.48
C ASP A 256 -10.13 -2.84 20.09
N ALA A 257 -9.36 -2.55 19.04
CA ALA A 257 -9.68 -2.99 17.69
C ALA A 257 -9.71 -4.52 17.56
N GLU A 258 -8.70 -5.21 18.10
CA GLU A 258 -8.65 -6.67 18.12
C GLU A 258 -9.83 -7.25 18.90
N ALA A 259 -10.14 -6.71 20.09
CA ALA A 259 -11.28 -7.14 20.89
C ALA A 259 -12.61 -6.98 20.13
N ALA A 260 -12.81 -5.86 19.43
CA ALA A 260 -13.99 -5.64 18.60
C ALA A 260 -14.11 -6.69 17.48
N MET A 261 -12.99 -6.97 16.77
CA MET A 261 -12.97 -7.98 15.71
C MET A 261 -13.20 -9.41 16.24
N LEU A 262 -12.62 -9.75 17.39
CA LEU A 262 -12.90 -11.04 18.05
C LEU A 262 -14.37 -11.17 18.44
N GLY A 263 -15.02 -10.08 18.84
CA GLY A 263 -16.46 -10.03 19.07
C GLY A 263 -17.28 -10.36 17.80
N LEU A 264 -16.85 -9.87 16.63
CA LEU A 264 -17.46 -10.23 15.35
C LEU A 264 -17.25 -11.71 15.00
N VAL A 265 -16.06 -12.24 15.24
CA VAL A 265 -15.77 -13.68 15.02
C VAL A 265 -16.61 -14.55 15.92
N ALA A 266 -16.76 -14.20 17.21
CA ALA A 266 -17.55 -14.95 18.16
C ALA A 266 -19.03 -15.04 17.79
N ARG A 267 -19.59 -14.04 17.11
CA ARG A 267 -20.97 -14.05 16.58
C ARG A 267 -21.08 -14.57 15.14
N GLY A 268 -20.00 -15.10 14.56
CA GLY A 268 -19.96 -15.65 13.19
C GLY A 268 -20.04 -14.62 12.07
N ALA A 269 -19.85 -13.33 12.35
CA ALA A 269 -19.94 -12.24 11.38
C ALA A 269 -18.59 -11.93 10.68
N ALA A 270 -17.48 -12.43 11.21
CA ALA A 270 -16.17 -12.24 10.64
C ALA A 270 -15.30 -13.49 10.72
N VAL A 271 -14.28 -13.55 9.87
CA VAL A 271 -13.19 -14.53 9.91
C VAL A 271 -11.87 -13.83 10.14
N ARG A 272 -10.99 -14.52 10.90
CA ARG A 272 -9.62 -14.09 11.17
C ARG A 272 -8.65 -14.97 10.40
N THR A 273 -7.82 -14.38 9.55
CA THR A 273 -6.72 -15.07 8.88
C THR A 273 -5.41 -14.51 9.40
N GLN A 274 -4.46 -15.37 9.78
CA GLN A 274 -3.15 -14.90 10.21
C GLN A 274 -2.37 -14.34 9.02
N VAL A 275 -1.74 -13.17 9.21
CA VAL A 275 -0.84 -12.55 8.23
C VAL A 275 0.37 -11.98 8.98
N GLY A 276 1.56 -12.57 8.76
CA GLY A 276 2.75 -12.21 9.52
C GLY A 276 2.54 -12.39 11.02
N ASP A 277 2.85 -11.36 11.79
CA ASP A 277 2.68 -11.30 13.25
C ASP A 277 1.32 -10.72 13.70
N ASP A 278 0.35 -10.60 12.79
CA ASP A 278 -0.99 -10.05 13.06
C ASP A 278 -2.08 -10.85 12.30
N ALA A 279 -3.21 -10.22 12.07
CA ALA A 279 -4.38 -10.79 11.42
C ALA A 279 -4.90 -9.91 10.28
N LEU A 280 -5.57 -10.57 9.33
CA LEU A 280 -6.48 -9.96 8.37
C LEU A 280 -7.90 -10.40 8.69
N TRP A 281 -8.78 -9.45 8.91
CA TRP A 281 -10.17 -9.62 9.26
C TRP A 281 -11.04 -9.40 8.04
N ARG A 282 -11.97 -10.32 7.76
CA ARG A 282 -12.94 -10.23 6.65
C ARG A 282 -14.35 -10.52 7.15
N SER A 283 -15.35 -9.93 6.50
CA SER A 283 -16.73 -10.35 6.70
C SER A 283 -16.96 -11.78 6.21
N THR A 284 -17.94 -12.47 6.78
CA THR A 284 -18.45 -13.77 6.31
C THR A 284 -19.54 -13.64 5.26
N SER A 285 -20.07 -12.44 5.05
CA SER A 285 -21.12 -12.11 4.07
C SER A 285 -20.54 -11.80 2.70
#